data_3eed3d253d16c9c477d89cef08d153c1
#
_entry.id   3eed3d253d16c9c477d89cef08d153c1
#
_cell.length_a   1.000
_cell.length_b   1.000
_cell.length_c   1.000
_cell.angle_alpha   90.00
_cell.angle_beta   90.00
_cell.angle_gamma   90.00
#
_symmetry.space_group_name_H-M   'P 1'
#
loop_
_entity.id
_entity.type
_entity.pdbx_description
1 polymer ?
#
loop_
_entity_poly.entity_id
_entity_poly.type
_entity_poly.pdbx_seq_one_letter_code
_entity_poly.pdbx_strand_id
1 'polypeptide(L)'
;VVSAAAGATVTGVRGASPAVAPASGRQDYVPASGRQEYVLSTATAEDVGGARAVMLDTVYHDLRSGYVPRWHADIIDLEGAYLRPERCTLMVVRYGDEVVATGAVRDRGPQAPPNPAWIAARFPSGSTAQLCRIYVRPEHRRHGLARLLVRELGAFAAGAGGYTSLYLHTDPSVPGAEPFWRSMAHEVCDERELPGGGQGIIHFELPMPAPVRP
;
A
#
# COMPACT_ATOMS: atom_id res chain seq x y z
N VAL A 1 7.23 5.94 0.27
CA VAL A 1 7.27 5.12 1.49
C VAL A 1 6.07 5.50 2.35
N VAL A 2 5.19 4.56 2.65
CA VAL A 2 3.95 4.82 3.37
C VAL A 2 4.01 4.11 4.72
N SER A 3 3.92 4.85 5.81
CA SER A 3 3.88 4.34 7.19
C SER A 3 2.44 4.34 7.71
N ALA A 4 2.02 3.28 8.39
CA ALA A 4 0.68 3.15 8.96
C ALA A 4 0.69 3.27 10.48
N ALA A 5 -0.22 4.05 11.04
CA ALA A 5 -0.45 4.14 12.47
C ALA A 5 -1.58 3.22 12.93
N ALA A 6 -1.47 2.73 14.14
CA ALA A 6 -2.24 1.66 14.75
C ALA A 6 -3.65 2.07 15.25
N GLY A 7 -4.51 1.07 15.43
CA GLY A 7 -5.67 1.26 16.25
C GLY A 7 -6.49 0.00 16.54
N ALA A 8 -7.19 -0.04 17.55
CA ALA A 8 -7.84 -0.97 18.42
C ALA A 8 -8.80 -2.01 17.78
N THR A 9 -8.91 -3.13 18.48
CA THR A 9 -9.76 -4.32 18.31
C THR A 9 -11.25 -4.02 18.44
N VAL A 10 -12.10 -4.56 17.54
CA VAL A 10 -13.52 -4.80 17.79
C VAL A 10 -13.92 -6.17 17.23
N THR A 11 -14.63 -6.91 18.06
CA THR A 11 -15.09 -8.28 17.90
C THR A 11 -16.38 -8.38 17.06
N GLY A 12 -16.36 -9.28 16.06
CA GLY A 12 -17.44 -10.15 15.62
C GLY A 12 -18.73 -9.58 15.03
N VAL A 13 -19.07 -10.00 13.79
CA VAL A 13 -20.33 -10.71 13.45
C VAL A 13 -20.17 -11.38 12.09
N ARG A 14 -20.66 -12.62 11.98
CA ARG A 14 -20.63 -13.46 10.77
C ARG A 14 -21.72 -13.05 9.78
N GLY A 15 -21.36 -12.97 8.51
CA GLY A 15 -22.29 -12.99 7.41
C GLY A 15 -21.58 -13.60 6.19
N ALA A 16 -22.00 -14.81 5.79
CA ALA A 16 -21.45 -15.47 4.61
C ALA A 16 -22.03 -14.84 3.34
N SER A 17 -21.16 -14.43 2.43
CA SER A 17 -21.51 -14.09 1.05
C SER A 17 -20.53 -14.75 0.09
N PRO A 18 -20.93 -15.08 -1.15
CA PRO A 18 -20.20 -16.01 -1.98
C PRO A 18 -18.84 -15.48 -2.40
N ALA A 19 -17.85 -16.37 -2.37
CA ALA A 19 -16.49 -16.15 -2.78
C ALA A 19 -16.41 -15.69 -4.25
N VAL A 20 -15.95 -14.47 -4.46
CA VAL A 20 -15.42 -14.05 -5.76
C VAL A 20 -14.01 -14.64 -5.85
N ALA A 21 -13.81 -15.55 -6.77
CA ALA A 21 -12.50 -16.12 -7.05
C ALA A 21 -11.54 -14.98 -7.45
N PRO A 22 -10.33 -14.88 -6.88
CA PRO A 22 -9.36 -13.92 -7.33
C PRO A 22 -8.97 -14.25 -8.77
N ALA A 23 -9.02 -13.25 -9.65
CA ALA A 23 -8.42 -13.35 -10.97
C ALA A 23 -6.91 -13.54 -10.79
N SER A 24 -6.45 -14.78 -10.74
CA SER A 24 -5.05 -15.16 -10.70
C SER A 24 -4.44 -14.99 -12.10
N GLY A 25 -4.10 -13.76 -12.45
CA GLY A 25 -3.35 -13.44 -13.66
C GLY A 25 -1.95 -12.98 -13.26
N ARG A 26 -0.92 -13.77 -13.59
CA ARG A 26 0.44 -13.24 -13.68
C ARG A 26 0.47 -12.26 -14.84
N GLN A 27 0.82 -11.02 -14.58
CA GLN A 27 1.09 -10.05 -15.64
C GLN A 27 2.60 -9.88 -15.75
N ASP A 28 3.14 -10.32 -16.88
CA ASP A 28 4.54 -10.13 -17.19
C ASP A 28 4.77 -8.67 -17.59
N TYR A 29 5.62 -7.97 -16.86
CA TYR A 29 6.04 -6.62 -17.18
C TYR A 29 7.42 -6.66 -17.83
N VAL A 30 7.49 -6.33 -19.10
CA VAL A 30 8.76 -6.20 -19.85
C VAL A 30 9.19 -4.74 -19.80
N PRO A 31 10.30 -4.39 -19.14
CA PRO A 31 10.83 -3.03 -19.19
C PRO A 31 11.34 -2.70 -20.60
N ALA A 32 11.26 -1.43 -20.98
CA ALA A 32 11.65 -0.93 -22.30
C ALA A 32 13.14 -1.18 -22.68
N SER A 33 13.94 -1.71 -21.76
CA SER A 33 15.37 -2.04 -21.96
C SER A 33 15.66 -3.54 -22.13
N GLY A 34 14.69 -4.34 -22.53
CA GLY A 34 14.85 -5.58 -23.30
C GLY A 34 15.67 -6.74 -22.74
N ARG A 35 15.94 -6.87 -21.41
CA ARG A 35 16.71 -8.03 -20.90
C ARG A 35 16.35 -8.57 -19.51
N GLN A 36 15.41 -8.00 -18.83
CA GLN A 36 15.08 -8.49 -17.48
C GLN A 36 13.59 -8.43 -17.24
N GLU A 37 13.04 -9.60 -16.97
CA GLU A 37 11.59 -9.77 -16.77
C GLU A 37 11.24 -9.52 -15.30
N TYR A 38 10.48 -8.45 -15.05
CA TYR A 38 9.84 -8.22 -13.76
C TYR A 38 8.43 -8.82 -13.82
N VAL A 39 8.12 -9.71 -12.90
CA VAL A 39 6.79 -10.34 -12.79
C VAL A 39 6.04 -9.76 -11.60
N LEU A 40 4.92 -9.08 -11.87
CA LEU A 40 4.00 -8.62 -10.83
C LEU A 40 2.91 -9.66 -10.62
N SER A 41 2.61 -9.95 -9.36
CA SER A 41 1.50 -10.84 -8.98
C SER A 41 0.90 -10.47 -7.64
N THR A 42 -0.33 -10.91 -7.38
CA THR A 42 -0.84 -10.98 -6.01
C THR A 42 0.04 -11.96 -5.21
N ALA A 43 0.42 -11.57 -4.01
CA ALA A 43 1.27 -12.37 -3.15
C ALA A 43 0.54 -13.65 -2.68
N THR A 44 1.30 -14.72 -2.60
CA THR A 44 0.89 -16.00 -2.00
C THR A 44 1.64 -16.23 -0.70
N ALA A 45 1.35 -17.32 0.00
CA ALA A 45 2.09 -17.71 1.20
C ALA A 45 3.60 -17.88 0.95
N GLU A 46 3.98 -18.29 -0.26
CA GLU A 46 5.38 -18.45 -0.67
C GLU A 46 6.14 -17.12 -0.74
N ASP A 47 5.42 -16.02 -1.01
CA ASP A 47 6.00 -14.67 -1.11
C ASP A 47 6.23 -13.99 0.23
N VAL A 48 5.59 -14.46 1.30
CA VAL A 48 5.56 -13.80 2.61
C VAL A 48 6.97 -13.53 3.14
N GLY A 49 7.88 -14.50 2.99
CA GLY A 49 9.26 -14.35 3.42
C GLY A 49 9.99 -13.23 2.68
N GLY A 50 9.92 -13.24 1.36
CA GLY A 50 10.55 -12.23 0.49
C GLY A 50 9.93 -10.84 0.67
N ALA A 51 8.59 -10.75 0.72
CA ALA A 51 7.88 -9.50 0.95
C ALA A 51 8.24 -8.87 2.30
N ARG A 52 8.30 -9.69 3.36
CA ARG A 52 8.72 -9.25 4.69
C ARG A 52 10.15 -8.72 4.68
N ALA A 53 11.07 -9.39 3.99
CA ALA A 53 12.45 -8.95 3.86
C ALA A 53 12.52 -7.55 3.20
N VAL A 54 11.85 -7.34 2.05
CA VAL A 54 11.79 -6.02 1.39
C VAL A 54 11.25 -4.94 2.33
N MET A 55 10.18 -5.24 3.08
CA MET A 55 9.57 -4.28 3.99
C MET A 55 10.49 -3.95 5.18
N LEU A 56 11.11 -4.95 5.80
CA LEU A 56 12.02 -4.74 6.92
C LEU A 56 13.29 -4.01 6.47
N ASP A 57 13.89 -4.40 5.34
CA ASP A 57 15.05 -3.70 4.78
C ASP A 57 14.75 -2.21 4.57
N THR A 58 13.57 -1.89 4.02
CA THR A 58 13.13 -0.49 3.85
C THR A 58 13.01 0.22 5.20
N VAL A 59 12.38 -0.41 6.19
CA VAL A 59 12.17 0.17 7.53
C VAL A 59 13.50 0.44 8.24
N TYR A 60 14.47 -0.45 8.10
CA TYR A 60 15.77 -0.31 8.76
C TYR A 60 16.73 0.62 8.00
N HIS A 61 16.76 0.53 6.68
CA HIS A 61 17.80 1.19 5.87
C HIS A 61 17.33 2.51 5.25
N ASP A 62 16.13 2.55 4.67
CA ASP A 62 15.63 3.76 4.01
C ASP A 62 14.94 4.70 5.01
N LEU A 63 14.04 4.17 5.85
CA LEU A 63 13.32 4.96 6.86
C LEU A 63 14.15 5.23 8.11
N ARG A 64 15.17 4.41 8.36
CA ARG A 64 16.03 4.48 9.57
C ARG A 64 15.26 4.48 10.90
N SER A 65 14.00 4.09 10.88
CA SER A 65 13.14 4.04 12.07
C SER A 65 13.27 2.73 12.84
N GLY A 66 13.80 1.69 12.20
CA GLY A 66 13.74 0.33 12.72
C GLY A 66 12.30 -0.19 12.83
N TYR A 67 12.15 -1.42 13.32
CA TYR A 67 10.84 -2.00 13.55
C TYR A 67 10.16 -1.37 14.77
N VAL A 68 9.00 -0.78 14.54
CA VAL A 68 8.16 -0.20 15.60
C VAL A 68 6.83 -0.97 15.62
N PRO A 69 6.52 -1.77 16.66
CA PRO A 69 5.35 -2.65 16.67
C PRO A 69 4.02 -1.96 16.34
N ARG A 70 3.78 -0.78 16.89
CA ARG A 70 2.54 -0.02 16.64
C ARG A 70 2.34 0.40 15.19
N TRP A 71 3.42 0.49 14.38
CA TRP A 71 3.38 0.92 12.99
C TRP A 71 3.61 -0.20 11.99
N HIS A 72 4.25 -1.29 12.43
CA HIS A 72 4.78 -2.34 11.56
C HIS A 72 4.29 -3.75 11.93
N ALA A 73 3.27 -3.87 12.80
CA ALA A 73 2.72 -5.16 13.20
C ALA A 73 2.26 -6.02 12.01
N ASP A 74 1.74 -5.37 10.96
CA ASP A 74 1.33 -6.01 9.72
C ASP A 74 2.48 -6.66 8.93
N ILE A 75 3.71 -6.16 9.09
CA ILE A 75 4.90 -6.76 8.45
C ILE A 75 5.18 -8.14 9.05
N ILE A 76 4.82 -8.35 10.31
CA ILE A 76 5.02 -9.64 10.98
C ILE A 76 3.92 -10.63 10.60
N ASP A 77 2.66 -10.16 10.49
CA ASP A 77 1.53 -10.99 10.06
C ASP A 77 0.99 -10.50 8.70
N LEU A 78 1.78 -10.70 7.64
CA LEU A 78 1.36 -10.33 6.28
C LEU A 78 0.14 -11.11 5.82
N GLU A 79 0.02 -12.38 6.21
CA GLU A 79 -1.12 -13.20 5.85
C GLU A 79 -2.41 -12.66 6.47
N GLY A 80 -2.42 -12.41 7.78
CA GLY A 80 -3.57 -11.86 8.48
C GLY A 80 -3.91 -10.45 8.06
N ALA A 81 -2.91 -9.65 7.69
CA ALA A 81 -3.11 -8.26 7.31
C ALA A 81 -3.61 -8.09 5.86
N TYR A 82 -3.19 -8.96 4.93
CA TYR A 82 -3.35 -8.70 3.51
C TYR A 82 -3.85 -9.87 2.66
N LEU A 83 -3.56 -11.14 3.05
CA LEU A 83 -3.88 -12.29 2.22
C LEU A 83 -5.23 -12.92 2.60
N ARG A 84 -5.61 -12.91 3.89
CA ARG A 84 -6.87 -13.49 4.34
C ARG A 84 -8.08 -12.56 4.17
N PRO A 85 -7.98 -11.23 4.41
CA PRO A 85 -9.14 -10.36 4.26
C PRO A 85 -9.46 -10.11 2.78
N GLU A 86 -10.72 -10.35 2.37
CA GLU A 86 -11.16 -10.25 0.96
C GLU A 86 -10.95 -8.86 0.32
N ARG A 87 -11.04 -7.80 1.13
CA ARG A 87 -10.90 -6.42 0.66
C ARG A 87 -9.48 -5.85 0.84
N CYS A 88 -8.53 -6.69 1.25
CA CYS A 88 -7.12 -6.34 1.33
C CYS A 88 -6.33 -7.13 0.28
N THR A 89 -5.16 -6.62 -0.08
CA THR A 89 -4.24 -7.35 -0.93
C THR A 89 -2.81 -6.94 -0.67
N LEU A 90 -1.89 -7.86 -0.90
CA LEU A 90 -0.46 -7.62 -1.05
C LEU A 90 -0.08 -8.00 -2.47
N MET A 91 0.58 -7.11 -3.18
CA MET A 91 1.20 -7.40 -4.47
C MET A 91 2.71 -7.38 -4.33
N VAL A 92 3.35 -8.25 -5.06
CA VAL A 92 4.81 -8.36 -5.13
C VAL A 92 5.29 -8.24 -6.56
N VAL A 93 6.49 -7.69 -6.73
CA VAL A 93 7.22 -7.79 -7.99
C VAL A 93 8.43 -8.69 -7.75
N ARG A 94 8.55 -9.73 -8.56
CA ARG A 94 9.72 -10.60 -8.58
C ARG A 94 10.65 -10.25 -9.73
N TYR A 95 11.92 -10.52 -9.50
CA TYR A 95 12.98 -10.52 -10.47
C TYR A 95 13.71 -11.86 -10.36
N GLY A 96 13.48 -12.75 -11.31
CA GLY A 96 13.78 -14.17 -11.09
C GLY A 96 12.97 -14.72 -9.93
N ASP A 97 13.64 -15.34 -8.97
CA ASP A 97 13.02 -15.93 -7.76
C ASP A 97 12.94 -14.94 -6.59
N GLU A 98 13.52 -13.75 -6.72
CA GLU A 98 13.59 -12.77 -5.63
C GLU A 98 12.41 -11.79 -5.67
N VAL A 99 11.79 -11.54 -4.50
CA VAL A 99 10.84 -10.41 -4.33
C VAL A 99 11.64 -9.13 -4.18
N VAL A 100 11.45 -8.20 -5.13
CA VAL A 100 12.20 -6.94 -5.21
C VAL A 100 11.36 -5.70 -4.94
N ALA A 101 10.05 -5.84 -4.99
CA ALA A 101 9.14 -4.74 -4.63
C ALA A 101 7.84 -5.28 -4.03
N THR A 102 7.20 -4.44 -3.22
CA THR A 102 5.91 -4.72 -2.57
C THR A 102 4.97 -3.53 -2.69
N GLY A 103 3.68 -3.80 -2.58
CA GLY A 103 2.64 -2.79 -2.41
C GLY A 103 1.38 -3.43 -1.87
N ALA A 104 0.62 -2.72 -1.04
CA ALA A 104 -0.56 -3.29 -0.40
C ALA A 104 -1.74 -2.33 -0.36
N VAL A 105 -2.94 -2.91 -0.29
CA VAL A 105 -4.20 -2.23 0.03
C VAL A 105 -4.71 -2.74 1.36
N ARG A 106 -5.16 -1.83 2.21
CA ARG A 106 -5.90 -2.10 3.45
C ARG A 106 -7.30 -1.54 3.37
N ASP A 107 -8.27 -2.27 3.93
CA ASP A 107 -9.64 -1.82 4.12
C ASP A 107 -9.76 -0.94 5.38
N ARG A 108 -9.12 0.22 5.34
CA ARG A 108 -9.20 1.20 6.43
C ARG A 108 -8.78 2.59 5.98
N GLY A 109 -9.39 3.60 6.59
CA GLY A 109 -8.93 4.97 6.52
C GLY A 109 -7.92 5.33 7.61
N PRO A 110 -7.35 6.56 7.55
CA PRO A 110 -6.51 7.10 8.62
C PRO A 110 -7.31 7.24 9.92
N GLN A 111 -6.69 6.88 11.05
CA GLN A 111 -7.32 6.96 12.36
C GLN A 111 -6.99 8.30 13.04
N ALA A 112 -7.91 8.85 13.78
CA ALA A 112 -7.68 10.01 14.62
C ALA A 112 -7.85 9.63 16.10
N PRO A 113 -6.89 9.95 17.00
CA PRO A 113 -5.54 10.34 16.70
C PRO A 113 -4.72 9.20 16.08
N PRO A 114 -3.54 9.41 15.50
CA PRO A 114 -2.74 10.62 15.51
C PRO A 114 -3.00 11.57 14.32
N ASN A 115 -3.77 11.15 13.30
CA ASN A 115 -4.07 12.03 12.16
C ASN A 115 -5.12 13.09 12.58
N PRO A 116 -5.20 14.22 11.86
CA PRO A 116 -6.24 15.22 12.07
C PRO A 116 -7.65 14.60 11.96
N ALA A 117 -8.57 14.97 12.85
CA ALA A 117 -9.91 14.39 12.89
C ALA A 117 -10.68 14.58 11.57
N TRP A 118 -10.49 15.71 10.89
CA TRP A 118 -11.14 15.98 9.61
C TRP A 118 -10.61 15.09 8.47
N ILE A 119 -9.33 14.69 8.51
CA ILE A 119 -8.76 13.70 7.58
C ILE A 119 -9.40 12.34 7.80
N ALA A 120 -9.52 11.90 9.05
CA ALA A 120 -10.18 10.63 9.36
C ALA A 120 -11.67 10.66 8.96
N ALA A 121 -12.35 11.78 9.13
CA ALA A 121 -13.75 11.95 8.70
C ALA A 121 -13.90 11.96 7.16
N ARG A 122 -12.92 12.51 6.43
CA ARG A 122 -12.91 12.51 4.95
C ARG A 122 -12.71 11.11 4.37
N PHE A 123 -11.92 10.28 5.03
CA PHE A 123 -11.55 8.94 4.58
C PHE A 123 -11.98 7.86 5.59
N PRO A 124 -13.31 7.62 5.76
CA PRO A 124 -13.80 6.67 6.74
C PRO A 124 -13.41 5.23 6.37
N SER A 125 -13.09 4.42 7.39
CA SER A 125 -12.85 2.99 7.22
C SER A 125 -14.08 2.29 6.63
N GLY A 126 -13.86 1.23 5.84
CA GLY A 126 -14.93 0.49 5.17
C GLY A 126 -15.31 1.05 3.79
N SER A 127 -15.06 2.35 3.50
CA SER A 127 -15.20 2.94 2.17
C SER A 127 -13.90 3.51 1.61
N THR A 128 -12.81 3.40 2.36
CA THR A 128 -11.49 3.87 1.95
C THR A 128 -10.53 2.70 1.77
N ALA A 129 -9.98 2.59 0.56
CA ALA A 129 -8.82 1.75 0.29
C ALA A 129 -7.54 2.52 0.62
N GLN A 130 -6.80 2.09 1.63
CA GLN A 130 -5.51 2.69 1.96
C GLN A 130 -4.38 1.97 1.23
N LEU A 131 -3.67 2.66 0.35
CA LEU A 131 -2.42 2.18 -0.22
C LEU A 131 -1.31 2.30 0.82
N CYS A 132 -0.55 1.23 0.98
CA CYS A 132 0.58 1.18 1.92
C CYS A 132 1.67 0.21 1.45
N ARG A 133 2.82 0.23 2.12
CA ARG A 133 3.93 -0.70 1.88
C ARG A 133 4.43 -0.73 0.43
N ILE A 134 4.37 0.41 -0.27
CA ILE A 134 4.91 0.54 -1.62
C ILE A 134 6.41 0.79 -1.51
N TYR A 135 7.16 -0.28 -1.61
CA TYR A 135 8.59 -0.34 -1.43
C TYR A 135 9.26 -1.00 -2.63
N VAL A 136 10.39 -0.48 -3.04
CA VAL A 136 11.21 -1.03 -4.12
C VAL A 136 12.66 -1.06 -3.63
N ARG A 137 13.30 -2.23 -3.73
CA ARG A 137 14.72 -2.36 -3.40
C ARG A 137 15.56 -1.34 -4.16
N PRO A 138 16.59 -0.72 -3.57
CA PRO A 138 17.38 0.36 -4.18
C PRO A 138 17.87 0.04 -5.59
N GLU A 139 18.39 -1.15 -5.80
CA GLU A 139 18.96 -1.65 -7.06
C GLU A 139 17.92 -1.85 -8.18
N HIS A 140 16.63 -1.95 -7.81
CA HIS A 140 15.50 -2.11 -8.73
C HIS A 140 14.66 -0.83 -8.89
N ARG A 141 15.12 0.30 -8.33
CA ARG A 141 14.44 1.59 -8.50
C ARG A 141 14.62 2.13 -9.92
N ARG A 142 13.76 3.10 -10.31
CA ARG A 142 13.78 3.75 -11.63
C ARG A 142 13.36 2.88 -12.80
N HIS A 143 12.84 1.67 -12.55
CA HIS A 143 12.26 0.77 -13.55
C HIS A 143 10.72 0.87 -13.65
N GLY A 144 10.10 1.89 -13.03
CA GLY A 144 8.65 2.09 -13.09
C GLY A 144 7.84 1.20 -12.14
N LEU A 145 8.48 0.33 -11.32
CA LEU A 145 7.81 -0.68 -10.51
C LEU A 145 6.82 -0.10 -9.50
N ALA A 146 7.15 1.03 -8.87
CA ALA A 146 6.23 1.69 -7.95
C ALA A 146 4.96 2.19 -8.66
N ARG A 147 5.09 2.75 -9.88
CA ARG A 147 3.92 3.18 -10.67
C ARG A 147 3.06 1.99 -11.09
N LEU A 148 3.70 0.89 -11.48
CA LEU A 148 3.03 -0.35 -11.83
C LEU A 148 2.21 -0.87 -10.63
N LEU A 149 2.83 -0.98 -9.45
CA LEU A 149 2.16 -1.40 -8.22
C LEU A 149 0.97 -0.49 -7.88
N VAL A 150 1.14 0.84 -7.93
CA VAL A 150 0.05 1.78 -7.65
C VAL A 150 -1.13 1.59 -8.60
N ARG A 151 -0.86 1.39 -9.91
CA ARG A 151 -1.90 1.15 -10.91
C ARG A 151 -2.69 -0.13 -10.61
N GLU A 152 -1.99 -1.24 -10.37
CA GLU A 152 -2.63 -2.53 -10.13
C GLU A 152 -3.37 -2.58 -8.78
N LEU A 153 -2.82 -1.96 -7.74
CA LEU A 153 -3.50 -1.80 -6.45
C LEU A 153 -4.76 -0.93 -6.57
N GLY A 154 -4.71 0.12 -7.41
CA GLY A 154 -5.88 0.92 -7.74
C GLY A 154 -6.96 0.11 -8.48
N ALA A 155 -6.55 -0.72 -9.45
CA ALA A 155 -7.46 -1.61 -10.16
C ALA A 155 -8.09 -2.65 -9.22
N PHE A 156 -7.30 -3.24 -8.31
CA PHE A 156 -7.83 -4.11 -7.26
C PHE A 156 -8.87 -3.39 -6.41
N ALA A 157 -8.57 -2.19 -5.91
CA ALA A 157 -9.50 -1.42 -5.08
C ALA A 157 -10.82 -1.11 -5.83
N ALA A 158 -10.75 -0.77 -7.11
CA ALA A 158 -11.93 -0.54 -7.94
C ALA A 158 -12.76 -1.82 -8.13
N GLY A 159 -12.11 -2.98 -8.25
CA GLY A 159 -12.76 -4.28 -8.43
C GLY A 159 -13.31 -4.89 -7.13
N ALA A 160 -12.72 -4.60 -5.98
CA ALA A 160 -13.12 -5.17 -4.69
C ALA A 160 -14.52 -4.70 -4.22
N GLY A 161 -15.03 -3.63 -4.79
CA GLY A 161 -16.33 -3.05 -4.45
C GLY A 161 -16.37 -2.33 -3.09
N GLY A 162 -17.28 -1.38 -2.95
CA GLY A 162 -17.51 -0.64 -1.71
C GLY A 162 -16.48 0.43 -1.36
N TYR A 163 -15.36 0.51 -2.06
CA TYR A 163 -14.43 1.63 -1.92
C TYR A 163 -14.88 2.84 -2.75
N THR A 164 -14.87 4.00 -2.13
CA THR A 164 -15.18 5.29 -2.77
C THR A 164 -13.96 6.20 -2.82
N SER A 165 -12.93 5.90 -2.06
CA SER A 165 -11.69 6.69 -1.97
C SER A 165 -10.46 5.80 -1.96
N LEU A 166 -9.40 6.27 -2.62
CA LEU A 166 -8.09 5.66 -2.65
C LEU A 166 -7.11 6.62 -1.97
N TYR A 167 -6.69 6.28 -0.76
CA TYR A 167 -5.94 7.15 0.14
C TYR A 167 -4.54 6.61 0.43
N LEU A 168 -3.62 7.50 0.64
CA LEU A 168 -2.31 7.20 1.24
C LEU A 168 -1.78 8.39 2.04
N HIS A 169 -0.78 8.13 2.85
CA HIS A 169 0.10 9.18 3.38
C HIS A 169 1.56 8.79 3.20
N THR A 170 2.44 9.77 3.21
CA THR A 170 3.87 9.55 3.04
C THR A 170 4.69 10.42 3.99
N ASP A 171 5.85 9.92 4.35
CA ASP A 171 6.88 10.71 5.05
C ASP A 171 7.75 11.43 3.99
N PRO A 172 7.69 12.77 3.93
CA PRO A 172 8.45 13.56 2.97
C PRO A 172 9.97 13.55 3.23
N SER A 173 10.43 13.12 4.41
CA SER A 173 11.85 12.97 4.71
C SER A 173 12.52 11.86 3.91
N VAL A 174 11.72 10.93 3.37
CA VAL A 174 12.22 9.84 2.54
C VAL A 174 12.55 10.35 1.14
N PRO A 175 13.82 10.22 0.70
CA PRO A 175 14.26 10.74 -0.59
C PRO A 175 13.41 10.21 -1.76
N GLY A 176 12.82 11.14 -2.53
CA GLY A 176 12.03 10.83 -3.73
C GLY A 176 10.57 10.44 -3.47
N ALA A 177 10.14 10.28 -2.22
CA ALA A 177 8.76 9.92 -1.91
C ALA A 177 7.78 11.06 -2.24
N GLU A 178 8.03 12.25 -1.74
CA GLU A 178 7.17 13.42 -1.97
C GLU A 178 7.00 13.72 -3.48
N PRO A 179 8.05 13.93 -4.30
CA PRO A 179 7.87 14.21 -5.73
C PRO A 179 7.23 13.05 -6.49
N PHE A 180 7.43 11.80 -6.08
CA PHE A 180 6.75 10.66 -6.67
C PHE A 180 5.23 10.76 -6.45
N TRP A 181 4.78 10.97 -5.21
CA TRP A 181 3.35 11.04 -4.91
C TRP A 181 2.68 12.28 -5.50
N ARG A 182 3.32 13.45 -5.46
CA ARG A 182 2.83 14.66 -6.13
C ARG A 182 2.65 14.48 -7.66
N SER A 183 3.39 13.54 -8.26
CA SER A 183 3.26 13.23 -9.69
C SER A 183 2.10 12.29 -10.04
N MET A 184 1.45 11.67 -9.04
CA MET A 184 0.44 10.64 -9.25
C MET A 184 -0.88 10.87 -8.52
N ALA A 185 -0.85 11.63 -7.44
CA ALA A 185 -1.95 11.80 -6.51
C ALA A 185 -2.23 13.27 -6.23
N HIS A 186 -3.45 13.58 -5.82
CA HIS A 186 -3.82 14.89 -5.34
C HIS A 186 -3.45 15.03 -3.86
N GLU A 187 -2.73 16.10 -3.52
CA GLU A 187 -2.44 16.42 -2.12
C GLU A 187 -3.71 16.89 -1.42
N VAL A 188 -3.99 16.28 -0.28
CA VAL A 188 -5.13 16.63 0.58
C VAL A 188 -4.70 17.52 1.72
N CYS A 189 -3.53 17.22 2.33
CA CYS A 189 -2.99 17.96 3.46
C CYS A 189 -1.50 17.66 3.62
N ASP A 190 -0.73 18.71 3.76
CA ASP A 190 0.64 18.66 4.26
C ASP A 190 0.62 19.03 5.75
N GLU A 191 0.84 18.06 6.63
CA GLU A 191 0.80 18.33 8.07
C GLU A 191 1.91 19.30 8.54
N ARG A 192 2.99 19.45 7.76
CA ARG A 192 4.05 20.43 8.07
C ARG A 192 3.53 21.87 8.06
N GLU A 193 2.43 22.12 7.33
CA GLU A 193 1.78 23.43 7.24
C GLU A 193 0.73 23.66 8.33
N LEU A 194 0.40 22.62 9.10
CA LEU A 194 -0.56 22.74 10.21
C LEU A 194 0.09 23.39 11.43
N PRO A 195 -0.70 24.11 12.24
CA PRO A 195 -0.24 24.58 13.54
C PRO A 195 0.33 23.43 14.38
N GLY A 196 1.61 23.53 14.76
CA GLY A 196 2.32 22.47 15.50
C GLY A 196 2.91 21.35 14.63
N GLY A 197 2.78 21.42 13.29
CA GLY A 197 3.48 20.52 12.36
C GLY A 197 2.95 19.08 12.31
N GLY A 198 1.93 18.73 13.08
CA GLY A 198 1.34 17.38 13.10
C GLY A 198 2.36 16.27 13.28
N GLN A 199 2.24 15.20 12.48
CA GLN A 199 3.24 14.13 12.38
C GLN A 199 4.30 14.39 11.30
N GLY A 200 4.19 15.52 10.58
CA GLY A 200 5.09 15.88 9.49
C GLY A 200 4.90 15.06 8.22
N ILE A 201 3.78 14.37 8.08
CA ILE A 201 3.43 13.56 6.91
C ILE A 201 2.56 14.34 5.92
N ILE A 202 2.49 13.85 4.68
CA ILE A 202 1.62 14.40 3.64
C ILE A 202 0.57 13.38 3.28
N HIS A 203 -0.70 13.81 3.27
CA HIS A 203 -1.87 13.00 2.91
C HIS A 203 -2.22 13.22 1.45
N PHE A 204 -2.49 12.13 0.74
CA PHE A 204 -2.84 12.14 -0.67
C PHE A 204 -4.09 11.31 -0.95
N GLU A 205 -4.81 11.72 -1.99
CA GLU A 205 -5.90 10.98 -2.59
C GLU A 205 -5.55 10.68 -4.06
N LEU A 206 -5.70 9.42 -4.48
CA LEU A 206 -5.56 9.06 -5.88
C LEU A 206 -6.94 8.99 -6.54
N PRO A 207 -7.01 9.26 -7.86
CA PRO A 207 -8.23 9.01 -8.60
C PRO A 207 -8.56 7.50 -8.56
N MET A 208 -9.80 7.18 -8.21
CA MET A 208 -10.29 5.80 -8.29
C MET A 208 -10.40 5.40 -9.77
N PRO A 209 -9.72 4.34 -10.22
CA PRO A 209 -9.90 3.86 -11.59
C PRO A 209 -11.36 3.45 -11.85
N ALA A 210 -11.80 3.64 -13.08
CA ALA A 210 -13.10 3.08 -13.47
C ALA A 210 -13.04 1.54 -13.31
N PRO A 211 -14.11 0.92 -12.77
CA PRO A 211 -14.15 -0.53 -12.67
C PRO A 211 -14.02 -1.15 -14.06
N VAL A 212 -13.13 -2.13 -14.17
CA VAL A 212 -13.01 -2.90 -15.41
C VAL A 212 -14.34 -3.66 -15.58
N ARG A 213 -15.10 -3.31 -16.61
CA ARG A 213 -16.31 -4.07 -16.95
C ARG A 213 -15.88 -5.46 -17.42
N PRO A 214 -16.53 -6.51 -16.92
CA PRO A 214 -16.25 -7.89 -17.36
C PRO A 214 -16.57 -8.11 -18.85
#